data_3e74e7212da0c2cd54d9150470903598
#
_entry.id   3e74e7212da0c2cd54d9150470903598
#
_cell.length_a   1.000
_cell.length_b   1.000
_cell.length_c   1.000
_cell.angle_alpha   90.00
_cell.angle_beta   90.00
_cell.angle_gamma   90.00
#
_symmetry.space_group_name_H-M   'P 1'
#
loop_
_entity.id
_entity.type
_entity.pdbx_description
1 polymer ?
#
loop_
_entity_poly.entity_id
_entity_poly.type
_entity_poly.pdbx_seq_one_letter_code
_entity_poly.pdbx_strand_id
1 'polypeptide(L)'
;VEEAILLVGRVCRSTGHVRTGLGASRQDVNVSVRGGRRVEIKGVPKAGWAPRLVHGEAWRQVNLLKLRDELHRRGFTTPASLRIESQDVTSLFATTEIPYLHPAAWERWVEAEKMRPGFELGKGPYRVRAARLPGLAGTLSWPTQPEHVFAHELSGRIRVIAGLDQLPNLLHSEAWPDSRGTRSELKRLRGRLRCGPDDAIVVVWGPEEDTVTACEEIRLRYVDAINGVPNETRQPFADGSTDFERILPGPD
;
A
#
# COMPACT_ATOMS: atom_id res chain seq x y z
N VAL A 1 -21.88 2.67 -16.53
CA VAL A 1 -21.48 1.54 -15.65
C VAL A 1 -22.61 1.19 -14.70
N GLU A 2 -23.08 2.13 -13.84
CA GLU A 2 -24.14 1.89 -12.85
C GLU A 2 -25.43 1.36 -13.50
N GLU A 3 -25.91 1.99 -14.58
CA GLU A 3 -27.10 1.57 -15.31
C GLU A 3 -26.98 0.13 -15.83
N ALA A 4 -25.83 -0.25 -16.39
CA ALA A 4 -25.56 -1.61 -16.84
C ALA A 4 -25.64 -2.63 -15.70
N ILE A 5 -25.05 -2.30 -14.54
CA ILE A 5 -25.09 -3.12 -13.34
C ILE A 5 -26.54 -3.32 -12.86
N LEU A 6 -27.31 -2.23 -12.81
CA LEU A 6 -28.71 -2.28 -12.40
C LEU A 6 -29.57 -3.08 -13.39
N LEU A 7 -29.31 -2.96 -14.69
CA LEU A 7 -30.00 -3.73 -15.73
C LEU A 7 -29.71 -5.23 -15.60
N VAL A 8 -28.45 -5.63 -15.47
CA VAL A 8 -28.06 -7.03 -15.25
C VAL A 8 -28.74 -7.58 -14.00
N GLY A 9 -28.73 -6.83 -12.89
CA GLY A 9 -29.40 -7.22 -11.66
C GLY A 9 -30.93 -7.39 -11.81
N ARG A 10 -31.59 -6.57 -12.64
CA ARG A 10 -33.01 -6.71 -12.96
C ARG A 10 -33.28 -7.98 -13.78
N VAL A 11 -32.48 -8.19 -14.84
CA VAL A 11 -32.59 -9.41 -15.68
C VAL A 11 -32.42 -10.66 -14.83
N CYS A 12 -31.39 -10.73 -13.99
CA CYS A 12 -31.17 -11.86 -13.09
C CYS A 12 -32.40 -12.11 -12.19
N ARG A 13 -32.94 -11.06 -11.56
CA ARG A 13 -34.11 -11.19 -10.68
C ARG A 13 -35.37 -11.62 -11.41
N SER A 14 -35.58 -11.19 -12.67
CA SER A 14 -36.75 -11.56 -13.47
C SER A 14 -36.81 -13.05 -13.78
N THR A 15 -35.70 -13.78 -13.69
CA THR A 15 -35.69 -15.24 -13.91
C THR A 15 -36.37 -16.02 -12.80
N GLY A 16 -36.51 -15.42 -11.60
CA GLY A 16 -37.00 -16.12 -10.39
C GLY A 16 -36.03 -17.15 -9.78
N HIS A 17 -34.85 -17.32 -10.38
CA HIS A 17 -33.88 -18.34 -9.94
C HIS A 17 -32.75 -17.80 -9.07
N VAL A 18 -32.66 -16.48 -8.88
CA VAL A 18 -31.62 -15.86 -8.02
C VAL A 18 -32.11 -15.67 -6.59
N ARG A 19 -31.22 -15.93 -5.64
CA ARG A 19 -31.47 -15.58 -4.25
C ARG A 19 -31.56 -14.06 -4.11
N THR A 20 -32.47 -13.58 -3.28
CA THR A 20 -32.63 -12.20 -2.91
C THR A 20 -32.19 -11.95 -1.47
N GLY A 21 -31.80 -10.72 -1.15
CA GLY A 21 -31.37 -10.31 0.18
C GLY A 21 -29.91 -9.83 0.24
N LEU A 22 -29.49 -9.39 1.43
CA LEU A 22 -28.14 -8.91 1.66
C LEU A 22 -27.11 -10.02 1.41
N GLY A 23 -26.09 -9.74 0.62
CA GLY A 23 -25.04 -10.70 0.30
C GLY A 23 -25.43 -11.81 -0.68
N ALA A 24 -26.65 -11.78 -1.27
CA ALA A 24 -27.10 -12.79 -2.24
C ALA A 24 -26.33 -12.74 -3.55
N SER A 25 -25.82 -11.59 -3.94
CA SER A 25 -24.93 -11.42 -5.10
C SER A 25 -23.82 -10.42 -4.80
N ARG A 26 -22.65 -10.67 -5.36
CA ARG A 26 -21.52 -9.76 -5.36
C ARG A 26 -21.20 -9.36 -6.78
N GLN A 27 -20.66 -8.17 -6.94
CA GLN A 27 -20.21 -7.69 -8.22
C GLN A 27 -18.73 -7.39 -8.13
N ASP A 28 -17.98 -7.92 -9.09
CA ASP A 28 -16.58 -7.56 -9.28
C ASP A 28 -16.49 -6.61 -10.48
N VAL A 29 -15.73 -5.54 -10.32
CA VAL A 29 -15.54 -4.53 -11.36
C VAL A 29 -14.13 -4.66 -11.91
N ASN A 30 -14.00 -4.93 -13.20
CA ASN A 30 -12.72 -5.01 -13.88
C ASN A 30 -12.44 -3.70 -14.62
N VAL A 31 -11.26 -3.13 -14.37
CA VAL A 31 -10.82 -1.88 -14.99
C VAL A 31 -9.46 -2.09 -15.65
N SER A 32 -9.30 -1.55 -16.86
CA SER A 32 -8.00 -1.45 -17.53
C SER A 32 -7.95 -0.19 -18.38
N VAL A 33 -6.78 0.42 -18.46
CA VAL A 33 -6.49 1.53 -19.37
C VAL A 33 -5.51 1.09 -20.45
N ARG A 34 -5.39 1.86 -21.52
CA ARG A 34 -4.40 1.59 -22.57
C ARG A 34 -2.99 1.56 -21.98
N GLY A 35 -2.27 0.47 -22.19
CA GLY A 35 -0.94 0.25 -21.63
C GLY A 35 -0.92 -0.22 -20.17
N GLY A 36 -2.08 -0.26 -19.51
CA GLY A 36 -2.23 -0.83 -18.17
C GLY A 36 -2.53 -2.34 -18.19
N ARG A 37 -3.04 -2.84 -17.06
CA ARG A 37 -3.48 -4.23 -16.90
C ARG A 37 -4.90 -4.28 -16.38
N ARG A 38 -5.57 -5.41 -16.56
CA ARG A 38 -6.85 -5.66 -15.91
C ARG A 38 -6.63 -5.78 -14.40
N VAL A 39 -7.22 -4.87 -13.66
CA VAL A 39 -7.32 -4.92 -12.20
C VAL A 39 -8.76 -5.23 -11.84
N GLU A 40 -8.95 -6.15 -10.93
CA GLU A 40 -10.26 -6.58 -10.46
C GLU A 40 -10.54 -5.97 -9.09
N ILE A 41 -11.60 -5.17 -8.99
CA ILE A 41 -12.11 -4.61 -7.75
C ILE A 41 -13.16 -5.57 -7.21
N LYS A 42 -12.86 -6.23 -6.09
CA LYS A 42 -13.65 -7.32 -5.53
C LYS A 42 -14.83 -6.82 -4.69
N GLY A 43 -15.96 -7.52 -4.83
CA GLY A 43 -17.05 -7.42 -3.87
C GLY A 43 -17.69 -6.04 -3.74
N VAL A 44 -17.89 -5.31 -4.85
CA VAL A 44 -18.52 -3.99 -4.83
C VAL A 44 -19.94 -4.10 -4.27
N PRO A 45 -20.23 -3.49 -3.10
CA PRO A 45 -21.49 -3.76 -2.39
C PRO A 45 -22.69 -3.00 -2.94
N LYS A 46 -22.46 -1.89 -3.65
CA LYS A 46 -23.52 -1.02 -4.18
C LYS A 46 -23.20 -0.59 -5.60
N ALA A 47 -24.18 -0.72 -6.51
CA ALA A 47 -24.04 -0.30 -7.91
C ALA A 47 -23.59 1.16 -8.06
N GLY A 48 -24.07 2.06 -7.21
CA GLY A 48 -23.70 3.48 -7.23
C GLY A 48 -22.25 3.79 -6.85
N TRP A 49 -21.50 2.81 -6.34
CA TRP A 49 -20.04 2.99 -6.12
C TRP A 49 -19.24 2.79 -7.41
N ALA A 50 -19.74 1.95 -8.31
CA ALA A 50 -18.99 1.51 -9.49
C ALA A 50 -18.47 2.65 -10.39
N PRO A 51 -19.21 3.74 -10.67
CA PRO A 51 -18.68 4.84 -11.49
C PRO A 51 -17.44 5.48 -10.86
N ARG A 52 -17.45 5.73 -9.55
CA ARG A 52 -16.30 6.32 -8.82
C ARG A 52 -15.13 5.37 -8.76
N LEU A 53 -15.39 4.09 -8.49
CA LEU A 53 -14.34 3.05 -8.46
C LEU A 53 -13.68 2.88 -9.83
N VAL A 54 -14.45 2.87 -10.92
CA VAL A 54 -13.90 2.81 -12.29
C VAL A 54 -13.05 4.04 -12.59
N HIS A 55 -13.52 5.23 -12.20
CA HIS A 55 -12.77 6.47 -12.38
C HIS A 55 -11.48 6.46 -11.56
N GLY A 56 -11.56 6.14 -10.26
CA GLY A 56 -10.41 6.09 -9.36
C GLY A 56 -9.35 5.09 -9.81
N GLU A 57 -9.76 3.88 -10.21
CA GLU A 57 -8.83 2.87 -10.70
C GLU A 57 -8.22 3.23 -12.07
N ALA A 58 -9.00 3.80 -12.99
CA ALA A 58 -8.45 4.28 -14.25
C ALA A 58 -7.41 5.40 -14.04
N TRP A 59 -7.71 6.34 -13.13
CA TRP A 59 -6.78 7.39 -12.71
C TRP A 59 -5.51 6.80 -12.09
N ARG A 60 -5.67 5.83 -11.20
CA ARG A 60 -4.55 5.12 -10.57
C ARG A 60 -3.63 4.49 -11.62
N GLN A 61 -4.19 3.74 -12.57
CA GLN A 61 -3.40 3.08 -13.61
C GLN A 61 -2.63 4.07 -14.48
N VAL A 62 -3.26 5.17 -14.90
CA VAL A 62 -2.58 6.23 -15.66
C VAL A 62 -1.40 6.81 -14.87
N ASN A 63 -1.58 7.06 -13.58
CA ASN A 63 -0.52 7.62 -12.74
C ASN A 63 0.60 6.61 -12.45
N LEU A 64 0.29 5.32 -12.31
CA LEU A 64 1.30 4.26 -12.19
C LEU A 64 2.11 4.10 -13.49
N LEU A 65 1.49 4.26 -14.66
CA LEU A 65 2.22 4.26 -15.93
C LEU A 65 3.15 5.48 -16.04
N LYS A 66 2.71 6.66 -15.59
CA LYS A 66 3.58 7.84 -15.52
C LYS A 66 4.73 7.64 -14.53
N LEU A 67 4.49 6.99 -13.38
CA LEU A 67 5.54 6.65 -12.43
C LEU A 67 6.55 5.69 -13.06
N ARG A 68 6.10 4.66 -13.77
CA ARG A 68 6.98 3.76 -14.55
C ARG A 68 7.87 4.54 -15.50
N ASP A 69 7.28 5.45 -16.28
CA ASP A 69 8.03 6.22 -17.27
C ASP A 69 9.07 7.14 -16.60
N GLU A 70 8.74 7.71 -15.45
CA GLU A 70 9.68 8.49 -14.63
C GLU A 70 10.80 7.62 -14.04
N LEU A 71 10.48 6.42 -13.54
CA LEU A 71 11.49 5.46 -13.07
C LEU A 71 12.45 5.06 -14.19
N HIS A 72 11.92 4.78 -15.39
CA HIS A 72 12.74 4.47 -16.57
C HIS A 72 13.64 5.65 -16.95
N ARG A 73 13.12 6.88 -16.92
CA ARG A 73 13.90 8.09 -17.19
C ARG A 73 15.06 8.27 -16.20
N ARG A 74 14.89 7.81 -14.95
CA ARG A 74 15.95 7.79 -13.91
C ARG A 74 16.91 6.60 -14.03
N GLY A 75 16.70 5.70 -14.99
CA GLY A 75 17.53 4.51 -15.21
C GLY A 75 17.08 3.25 -14.48
N PHE A 76 15.92 3.28 -13.79
CA PHE A 76 15.35 2.08 -13.15
C PHE A 76 14.50 1.30 -14.15
N THR A 77 15.13 0.42 -14.94
CA THR A 77 14.46 -0.33 -16.01
C THR A 77 14.38 -1.84 -15.74
N THR A 78 15.09 -2.33 -14.74
CA THR A 78 15.12 -3.75 -14.36
C THR A 78 15.11 -3.90 -12.83
N PRO A 79 14.67 -5.05 -12.30
CA PRO A 79 14.76 -5.31 -10.85
C PRO A 79 16.17 -5.13 -10.27
N ALA A 80 17.22 -5.45 -11.05
CA ALA A 80 18.60 -5.32 -10.62
C ALA A 80 19.07 -3.86 -10.48
N SER A 81 18.38 -2.90 -11.11
CA SER A 81 18.67 -1.47 -10.96
C SER A 81 18.22 -0.92 -9.61
N LEU A 82 17.26 -1.57 -8.93
CA LEU A 82 16.76 -1.21 -7.61
C LEU A 82 17.67 -1.75 -6.51
N ARG A 83 18.45 -0.87 -5.89
CA ARG A 83 19.34 -1.21 -4.76
C ARG A 83 18.69 -0.79 -3.44
N ILE A 84 17.50 -1.33 -3.16
CA ILE A 84 16.77 -1.06 -1.92
C ILE A 84 17.33 -1.99 -0.84
N GLU A 85 17.85 -1.39 0.22
CA GLU A 85 18.42 -2.10 1.37
C GLU A 85 17.71 -1.66 2.63
N SER A 86 17.50 -2.58 3.57
CA SER A 86 16.88 -2.27 4.85
C SER A 86 17.79 -2.66 6.02
N GLN A 87 17.67 -1.95 7.11
CA GLN A 87 18.36 -2.26 8.35
C GLN A 87 17.52 -1.93 9.57
N ASP A 88 17.82 -2.61 10.68
CA ASP A 88 17.27 -2.29 11.99
C ASP A 88 17.79 -0.93 12.46
N VAL A 89 16.86 -0.06 12.82
CA VAL A 89 17.14 1.29 13.34
C VAL A 89 16.43 1.55 14.67
N THR A 90 16.00 0.50 15.35
CA THR A 90 15.23 0.56 16.61
C THR A 90 15.90 1.48 17.65
N SER A 91 17.22 1.41 17.77
CA SER A 91 17.97 2.24 18.71
C SER A 91 17.89 3.75 18.45
N LEU A 92 17.59 4.17 17.21
CA LEU A 92 17.43 5.59 16.88
C LEU A 92 16.09 6.16 17.37
N PHE A 93 15.11 5.28 17.62
CA PHE A 93 13.74 5.62 17.99
C PHE A 93 13.38 5.27 19.43
N ALA A 94 14.37 4.89 20.26
CA ALA A 94 14.14 4.54 21.67
C ALA A 94 13.50 5.70 22.48
N THR A 95 13.79 6.93 22.10
CA THR A 95 13.26 8.17 22.73
C THR A 95 12.64 9.08 21.67
N THR A 96 11.89 8.50 20.74
CA THR A 96 11.31 9.23 19.61
C THR A 96 10.20 10.19 20.06
N GLU A 97 10.10 11.35 19.38
CA GLU A 97 8.95 12.27 19.49
C GLU A 97 7.79 11.85 18.58
N ILE A 98 7.95 10.81 17.76
CA ILE A 98 6.91 10.30 16.88
C ILE A 98 6.06 9.30 17.66
N PRO A 99 4.80 9.65 18.04
CA PRO A 99 4.07 8.90 19.06
C PRO A 99 3.84 7.42 18.70
N TYR A 100 3.58 7.12 17.43
CA TYR A 100 3.27 5.75 16.98
C TYR A 100 4.52 4.86 16.78
N LEU A 101 5.73 5.45 16.75
CA LEU A 101 6.99 4.69 16.74
C LEU A 101 7.49 4.35 18.13
N HIS A 102 6.90 4.94 19.18
CA HIS A 102 7.35 4.70 20.54
C HIS A 102 6.94 3.28 20.98
N PRO A 103 7.87 2.48 21.58
CA PRO A 103 7.57 1.10 22.00
C PRO A 103 6.30 0.97 22.87
N ALA A 104 6.07 1.89 23.80
CA ALA A 104 4.88 1.89 24.64
C ALA A 104 3.56 2.12 23.84
N ALA A 105 3.61 2.78 22.68
CA ALA A 105 2.44 2.90 21.81
C ALA A 105 2.14 1.56 21.10
N TRP A 106 3.17 0.88 20.67
CA TRP A 106 3.07 -0.48 20.14
C TRP A 106 2.48 -1.46 21.16
N GLU A 107 3.01 -1.48 22.38
CA GLU A 107 2.51 -2.34 23.46
C GLU A 107 1.01 -2.10 23.72
N ARG A 108 0.58 -0.83 23.81
CA ARG A 108 -0.85 -0.50 23.98
C ARG A 108 -1.71 -0.96 22.80
N TRP A 109 -1.20 -0.81 21.56
CA TRP A 109 -1.91 -1.29 20.37
C TRP A 109 -2.07 -2.81 20.41
N VAL A 110 -1.01 -3.56 20.71
CA VAL A 110 -1.05 -5.02 20.84
C VAL A 110 -2.05 -5.47 21.91
N GLU A 111 -2.06 -4.81 23.08
CA GLU A 111 -3.01 -5.15 24.13
C GLU A 111 -4.48 -4.92 23.70
N ALA A 112 -4.75 -3.86 22.96
CA ALA A 112 -6.08 -3.61 22.42
C ALA A 112 -6.49 -4.64 21.38
N GLU A 113 -5.58 -5.04 20.49
CA GLU A 113 -5.85 -5.99 19.41
C GLU A 113 -5.96 -7.44 19.88
N LYS A 114 -5.36 -7.83 21.01
CA LYS A 114 -5.49 -9.19 21.57
C LYS A 114 -6.95 -9.63 21.80
N MET A 115 -7.85 -8.67 21.98
CA MET A 115 -9.28 -8.95 22.14
C MET A 115 -10.02 -9.16 20.81
N ARG A 116 -9.39 -8.87 19.67
CA ARG A 116 -10.00 -9.05 18.35
C ARG A 116 -9.98 -10.53 17.95
N PRO A 117 -11.12 -11.13 17.60
CA PRO A 117 -11.16 -12.51 17.13
C PRO A 117 -10.25 -12.72 15.92
N GLY A 118 -9.40 -13.73 15.98
CA GLY A 118 -8.47 -14.06 14.89
C GLY A 118 -7.23 -13.18 14.80
N PHE A 119 -6.99 -12.32 15.81
CA PHE A 119 -5.73 -11.58 15.87
C PHE A 119 -4.57 -12.51 16.23
N GLU A 120 -3.56 -12.53 15.38
CA GLU A 120 -2.29 -13.21 15.62
C GLU A 120 -1.16 -12.21 15.51
N LEU A 121 -0.37 -12.10 16.56
CA LEU A 121 0.83 -11.25 16.55
C LEU A 121 1.94 -11.98 15.80
N GLY A 122 2.62 -11.27 14.92
CA GLY A 122 3.81 -11.77 14.23
C GLY A 122 4.95 -12.11 15.19
N LYS A 123 5.95 -12.80 14.70
CA LYS A 123 7.03 -13.35 15.53
C LYS A 123 8.19 -12.37 15.73
N GLY A 124 8.82 -12.51 16.88
CA GLY A 124 10.01 -11.76 17.26
C GLY A 124 9.71 -10.49 18.06
N PRO A 125 10.75 -9.84 18.58
CA PRO A 125 10.61 -8.63 19.36
C PRO A 125 10.18 -7.45 18.47
N TYR A 126 9.64 -6.39 19.12
CA TYR A 126 9.37 -5.13 18.44
C TYR A 126 10.66 -4.55 17.83
N ARG A 127 10.57 -4.16 16.56
CA ARG A 127 11.64 -3.51 15.81
C ARG A 127 11.11 -2.31 15.03
N VAL A 128 11.98 -1.36 14.82
CA VAL A 128 11.82 -0.30 13.82
C VAL A 128 12.87 -0.56 12.73
N ARG A 129 12.41 -0.78 11.51
CA ARG A 129 13.26 -1.05 10.35
C ARG A 129 13.09 0.04 9.31
N ALA A 130 14.18 0.45 8.71
CA ALA A 130 14.17 1.45 7.66
C ALA A 130 14.72 0.89 6.36
N ALA A 131 14.02 1.16 5.27
CA ALA A 131 14.46 0.89 3.90
C ALA A 131 14.98 2.19 3.27
N ARG A 132 16.22 2.15 2.78
CA ARG A 132 16.79 3.18 1.92
C ARG A 132 16.42 2.90 0.48
N LEU A 133 15.97 3.94 -0.21
CA LEU A 133 15.50 3.91 -1.60
C LEU A 133 16.39 4.83 -2.45
N PRO A 134 17.54 4.35 -2.92
CA PRO A 134 18.52 5.18 -3.64
C PRO A 134 17.95 5.74 -4.94
N GLY A 135 18.06 7.06 -5.15
CA GLY A 135 17.61 7.75 -6.35
C GLY A 135 16.09 7.84 -6.53
N LEU A 136 15.31 7.46 -5.50
CA LEU A 136 13.85 7.39 -5.55
C LEU A 136 13.14 8.53 -4.80
N ALA A 137 13.83 9.63 -4.47
CA ALA A 137 13.20 10.80 -3.89
C ALA A 137 12.07 11.34 -4.79
N GLY A 138 10.97 11.79 -4.18
CA GLY A 138 9.77 12.28 -4.86
C GLY A 138 8.82 11.20 -5.37
N THR A 139 9.18 9.91 -5.24
CA THR A 139 8.30 8.82 -5.70
C THR A 139 7.26 8.39 -4.66
N LEU A 140 7.54 8.57 -3.38
CA LEU A 140 6.61 8.18 -2.30
C LEU A 140 5.39 9.10 -2.26
N SER A 141 5.58 10.37 -2.60
CA SER A 141 4.51 11.37 -2.74
C SER A 141 3.90 11.41 -4.15
N TRP A 142 4.27 10.48 -5.04
CA TRP A 142 3.71 10.41 -6.38
C TRP A 142 2.21 10.12 -6.34
N PRO A 143 1.35 10.94 -6.97
CA PRO A 143 -0.09 10.72 -6.93
C PRO A 143 -0.47 9.38 -7.59
N THR A 144 -1.37 8.64 -6.97
CA THR A 144 -1.90 7.38 -7.52
C THR A 144 -3.41 7.47 -7.74
N GLN A 145 -4.21 7.53 -6.69
CA GLN A 145 -5.65 7.77 -6.73
C GLN A 145 -5.96 9.20 -6.26
N PRO A 146 -7.18 9.71 -6.43
CA PRO A 146 -7.57 10.95 -5.77
C PRO A 146 -7.22 10.91 -4.28
N GLU A 147 -6.52 11.94 -3.79
CA GLU A 147 -6.05 12.08 -2.40
C GLU A 147 -5.07 11.00 -1.90
N HIS A 148 -4.65 10.05 -2.75
CA HIS A 148 -3.68 9.02 -2.41
C HIS A 148 -2.38 9.17 -3.21
N VAL A 149 -1.29 8.80 -2.55
CA VAL A 149 0.07 8.79 -3.11
C VAL A 149 0.65 7.37 -3.11
N PHE A 150 1.79 7.18 -3.75
CA PHE A 150 2.41 5.86 -3.88
C PHE A 150 2.76 5.21 -2.53
N ALA A 151 3.03 6.00 -1.49
CA ALA A 151 3.20 5.48 -0.13
C ALA A 151 1.96 4.73 0.38
N HIS A 152 0.74 5.09 -0.04
CA HIS A 152 -0.49 4.34 0.30
C HIS A 152 -0.51 2.95 -0.37
N GLU A 153 0.02 2.84 -1.60
CA GLU A 153 0.17 1.53 -2.27
C GLU A 153 1.12 0.60 -1.48
N LEU A 154 2.19 1.17 -0.90
CA LEU A 154 3.09 0.42 -0.03
C LEU A 154 2.40 0.03 1.27
N SER A 155 1.69 0.97 1.91
CA SER A 155 0.96 0.73 3.16
C SER A 155 -0.06 -0.41 3.03
N GLY A 156 -0.91 -0.39 2.00
CA GLY A 156 -1.88 -1.45 1.76
C GLY A 156 -1.22 -2.81 1.55
N ARG A 157 -0.13 -2.86 0.80
CA ARG A 157 0.59 -4.10 0.51
C ARG A 157 1.27 -4.70 1.75
N ILE A 158 1.98 -3.90 2.53
CA ILE A 158 2.64 -4.38 3.76
C ILE A 158 1.63 -4.77 4.83
N ARG A 159 0.46 -4.13 4.87
CA ARG A 159 -0.63 -4.53 5.76
C ARG A 159 -1.09 -5.95 5.47
N VAL A 160 -1.36 -6.28 4.21
CA VAL A 160 -1.93 -7.56 3.82
C VAL A 160 -0.89 -8.68 3.81
N ILE A 161 0.33 -8.42 3.32
CA ILE A 161 1.34 -9.47 3.11
C ILE A 161 2.26 -9.62 4.33
N ALA A 162 2.65 -8.51 4.95
CA ALA A 162 3.54 -8.54 6.11
C ALA A 162 2.80 -8.53 7.46
N GLY A 163 1.47 -8.41 7.46
CA GLY A 163 0.70 -8.43 8.70
C GLY A 163 0.84 -7.18 9.57
N LEU A 164 1.34 -6.07 9.02
CA LEU A 164 1.43 -4.81 9.77
C LEU A 164 0.09 -4.06 9.72
N ASP A 165 -0.84 -4.51 10.54
CA ASP A 165 -2.25 -4.06 10.55
C ASP A 165 -2.47 -2.69 11.21
N GLN A 166 -1.55 -2.24 12.08
CA GLN A 166 -1.64 -0.91 12.72
C GLN A 166 -1.59 0.21 11.67
N LEU A 167 -2.39 1.26 11.87
CA LEU A 167 -2.32 2.44 11.02
C LEU A 167 -1.97 3.68 11.87
N PRO A 168 -1.01 4.49 11.43
CA PRO A 168 -0.14 4.28 10.26
C PRO A 168 0.81 3.10 10.47
N ASN A 169 1.11 2.34 9.42
CA ASN A 169 2.02 1.20 9.45
C ASN A 169 3.36 1.48 8.74
N LEU A 170 3.48 2.64 8.12
CA LEU A 170 4.72 3.16 7.58
C LEU A 170 4.82 4.68 7.78
N LEU A 171 6.06 5.15 7.80
CA LEU A 171 6.43 6.56 7.75
C LEU A 171 7.46 6.74 6.65
N HIS A 172 7.46 7.87 5.96
CA HIS A 172 8.42 8.10 4.90
C HIS A 172 9.01 9.51 4.90
N SER A 173 10.20 9.65 4.31
CA SER A 173 10.98 10.90 4.34
C SER A 173 10.31 12.09 3.67
N GLU A 174 9.32 11.87 2.80
CA GLU A 174 8.62 12.92 2.06
C GLU A 174 7.37 13.46 2.78
N ALA A 175 6.93 12.78 3.86
CA ALA A 175 5.86 13.21 4.74
C ALA A 175 6.27 13.03 6.21
N TRP A 176 7.50 13.42 6.53
CA TRP A 176 8.03 13.32 7.89
C TRP A 176 7.39 14.37 8.80
N PRO A 177 7.03 14.03 10.06
CA PRO A 177 6.50 15.00 11.00
C PRO A 177 7.47 16.18 11.20
N ASP A 178 6.94 17.41 11.20
CA ASP A 178 7.75 18.62 11.18
C ASP A 178 7.83 19.28 12.58
N SER A 179 8.62 18.69 13.49
CA SER A 179 9.08 19.32 14.72
C SER A 179 10.60 19.43 14.74
N ARG A 180 11.17 20.19 15.69
CA ARG A 180 12.62 20.27 15.85
C ARG A 180 13.23 18.88 16.15
N GLY A 181 12.56 18.09 16.99
CA GLY A 181 13.01 16.76 17.38
C GLY A 181 12.93 15.77 16.22
N THR A 182 11.77 15.70 15.55
CA THR A 182 11.56 14.77 14.44
C THR A 182 12.45 15.09 13.23
N ARG A 183 12.74 16.37 12.94
CA ARG A 183 13.74 16.75 11.93
C ARG A 183 15.15 16.27 12.30
N SER A 184 15.50 16.33 13.61
CA SER A 184 16.78 15.79 14.09
C SER A 184 16.83 14.26 13.97
N GLU A 185 15.72 13.56 14.22
CA GLU A 185 15.60 12.12 14.02
C GLU A 185 15.80 11.74 12.55
N LEU A 186 15.13 12.43 11.63
CA LEU A 186 15.32 12.21 10.20
C LEU A 186 16.77 12.43 9.76
N LYS A 187 17.42 13.48 10.27
CA LYS A 187 18.84 13.75 9.97
C LYS A 187 19.74 12.61 10.44
N ARG A 188 19.54 12.10 11.68
CA ARG A 188 20.29 10.95 12.22
C ARG A 188 20.02 9.68 11.38
N LEU A 189 18.76 9.45 11.02
CA LEU A 189 18.35 8.32 10.18
C LEU A 189 19.02 8.37 8.81
N ARG A 190 18.99 9.53 8.12
CA ARG A 190 19.69 9.73 6.84
C ARG A 190 21.18 9.45 6.95
N GLY A 191 21.82 9.91 8.04
CA GLY A 191 23.23 9.63 8.30
C GLY A 191 23.49 8.13 8.53
N ARG A 192 22.66 7.45 9.33
CA ARG A 192 22.77 6.01 9.60
C ARG A 192 22.64 5.17 8.33
N LEU A 193 21.71 5.53 7.44
CA LEU A 193 21.45 4.87 6.17
C LEU A 193 22.40 5.32 5.04
N ARG A 194 23.28 6.28 5.29
CA ARG A 194 24.16 6.90 4.27
C ARG A 194 23.38 7.42 3.05
N CYS A 195 22.25 8.09 3.30
CA CYS A 195 21.40 8.63 2.24
C CYS A 195 22.01 9.86 1.58
N GLY A 196 21.99 9.86 0.25
CA GLY A 196 22.20 11.04 -0.58
C GLY A 196 20.95 11.94 -0.67
N PRO A 197 21.05 13.10 -1.33
CA PRO A 197 19.92 14.01 -1.49
C PRO A 197 18.75 13.39 -2.28
N ASP A 198 19.07 12.54 -3.26
CA ASP A 198 18.09 11.91 -4.15
C ASP A 198 17.52 10.59 -3.60
N ASP A 199 17.86 10.24 -2.36
CA ASP A 199 17.36 9.02 -1.73
C ASP A 199 16.11 9.31 -0.91
N ALA A 200 15.11 8.43 -1.03
CA ALA A 200 13.98 8.37 -0.13
C ALA A 200 14.20 7.32 0.98
N ILE A 201 13.39 7.39 2.02
CA ILE A 201 13.40 6.45 3.14
C ILE A 201 11.97 6.07 3.48
N VAL A 202 11.75 4.79 3.72
CA VAL A 202 10.53 4.27 4.36
C VAL A 202 10.91 3.60 5.67
N VAL A 203 10.13 3.87 6.72
CA VAL A 203 10.28 3.27 8.06
C VAL A 203 9.01 2.47 8.35
N VAL A 204 9.19 1.24 8.81
CA VAL A 204 8.13 0.34 9.27
C VAL A 204 8.46 -0.15 10.68
N TRP A 205 7.45 -0.56 11.45
CA TRP A 205 7.64 -1.03 12.81
C TRP A 205 6.63 -2.12 13.18
N GLY A 206 7.04 -3.00 14.07
CA GLY A 206 6.24 -4.15 14.49
C GLY A 206 7.13 -5.32 14.90
N PRO A 207 6.61 -6.56 14.84
CA PRO A 207 7.40 -7.77 15.03
C PRO A 207 8.56 -7.86 14.04
N GLU A 208 9.68 -8.42 14.47
CA GLU A 208 10.91 -8.43 13.67
C GLU A 208 10.71 -9.10 12.30
N GLU A 209 10.09 -10.28 12.26
CA GLU A 209 9.86 -11.02 11.00
C GLU A 209 8.95 -10.22 10.05
N ASP A 210 7.91 -9.58 10.57
CA ASP A 210 6.97 -8.79 9.78
C ASP A 210 7.64 -7.54 9.20
N THR A 211 8.51 -6.87 9.97
CA THR A 211 9.26 -5.71 9.45
C THR A 211 10.26 -6.07 8.36
N VAL A 212 10.85 -7.28 8.40
CA VAL A 212 11.70 -7.79 7.32
C VAL A 212 10.87 -8.04 6.08
N THR A 213 9.73 -8.74 6.22
CA THR A 213 8.79 -9.00 5.12
C THR A 213 8.27 -7.69 4.52
N ALA A 214 7.90 -6.72 5.35
CA ALA A 214 7.44 -5.40 4.89
C ALA A 214 8.48 -4.69 4.02
N CYS A 215 9.75 -4.71 4.42
CA CYS A 215 10.82 -4.08 3.62
C CYS A 215 11.04 -4.80 2.28
N GLU A 216 10.91 -6.12 2.23
CA GLU A 216 10.96 -6.86 0.97
C GLU A 216 9.75 -6.54 0.08
N GLU A 217 8.54 -6.43 0.65
CA GLU A 217 7.35 -6.06 -0.10
C GLU A 217 7.43 -4.62 -0.65
N ILE A 218 8.07 -3.69 0.07
CA ILE A 218 8.40 -2.36 -0.45
C ILE A 218 9.28 -2.48 -1.70
N ARG A 219 10.33 -3.30 -1.66
CA ARG A 219 11.22 -3.55 -2.80
C ARG A 219 10.45 -4.15 -3.98
N LEU A 220 9.65 -5.19 -3.72
CA LEU A 220 8.85 -5.86 -4.75
C LEU A 220 7.80 -4.92 -5.37
N ARG A 221 7.21 -4.01 -4.57
CA ARG A 221 6.27 -3.03 -5.11
C ARG A 221 6.94 -2.02 -6.06
N TYR A 222 8.21 -1.67 -5.82
CA TYR A 222 9.00 -0.89 -6.78
C TYR A 222 9.36 -1.70 -8.03
N VAL A 223 9.62 -3.00 -7.91
CA VAL A 223 9.75 -3.90 -9.08
C VAL A 223 8.48 -3.89 -9.92
N ASP A 224 7.31 -3.97 -9.28
CA ASP A 224 6.03 -3.82 -9.99
C ASP A 224 5.90 -2.44 -10.65
N ALA A 225 6.32 -1.37 -9.97
CA ALA A 225 6.23 -0.01 -10.51
C ALA A 225 7.09 0.20 -11.77
N ILE A 226 8.25 -0.45 -11.87
CA ILE A 226 9.05 -0.47 -13.11
C ILE A 226 8.26 -1.10 -14.27
N ASN A 227 7.41 -2.08 -13.98
CA ASN A 227 6.57 -2.75 -14.98
C ASN A 227 5.24 -2.01 -15.21
N GLY A 228 4.89 -1.04 -14.36
CA GLY A 228 3.68 -0.22 -14.44
C GLY A 228 2.58 -0.66 -13.50
N VAL A 229 1.48 -1.18 -14.03
CA VAL A 229 0.32 -1.63 -13.23
C VAL A 229 0.53 -3.06 -12.75
N PRO A 230 0.49 -3.32 -11.42
CA PRO A 230 0.67 -4.66 -10.89
C PRO A 230 -0.50 -5.58 -11.20
N ASN A 231 -0.25 -6.90 -11.18
CA ASN A 231 -1.28 -7.93 -11.33
C ASN A 231 -1.87 -8.25 -9.95
N GLU A 232 -2.95 -7.56 -9.59
CA GLU A 232 -3.53 -7.64 -8.25
C GLU A 232 -5.05 -7.51 -8.26
N THR A 233 -5.70 -7.92 -7.18
CA THR A 233 -7.07 -7.55 -6.87
C THR A 233 -7.08 -6.45 -5.81
N ARG A 234 -8.19 -5.69 -5.78
CA ARG A 234 -8.35 -4.55 -4.88
C ARG A 234 -9.71 -4.59 -4.18
N GLN A 235 -9.74 -4.18 -2.92
CA GLN A 235 -10.99 -3.98 -2.20
C GLN A 235 -11.49 -2.54 -2.39
N PRO A 236 -12.82 -2.32 -2.52
CA PRO A 236 -13.40 -1.00 -2.73
C PRO A 236 -13.70 -0.27 -1.43
N PHE A 237 -13.65 1.07 -1.48
CA PHE A 237 -14.17 1.96 -0.45
C PHE A 237 -15.29 2.86 -0.98
N ALA A 238 -16.10 3.41 -0.07
CA ALA A 238 -17.29 4.21 -0.40
C ALA A 238 -16.96 5.53 -1.09
N ASP A 239 -15.78 6.08 -0.85
CA ASP A 239 -15.27 7.31 -1.46
C ASP A 239 -14.84 7.12 -2.92
N GLY A 240 -14.73 5.87 -3.39
CA GLY A 240 -14.26 5.49 -4.73
C GLY A 240 -12.79 5.15 -4.78
N SER A 241 -12.09 5.19 -3.66
CA SER A 241 -10.74 4.66 -3.55
C SER A 241 -10.74 3.13 -3.46
N THR A 242 -9.57 2.55 -3.71
CA THR A 242 -9.36 1.11 -3.57
C THR A 242 -8.05 0.85 -2.86
N ASP A 243 -7.94 -0.28 -2.18
CA ASP A 243 -6.69 -0.71 -1.56
C ASP A 243 -6.29 -2.11 -2.01
N PHE A 244 -5.03 -2.45 -1.81
CA PHE A 244 -4.50 -3.77 -2.15
C PHE A 244 -5.24 -4.88 -1.38
N GLU A 245 -5.62 -5.96 -2.08
CA GLU A 245 -6.22 -7.13 -1.49
C GLU A 245 -5.32 -8.36 -1.59
N ARG A 246 -4.86 -8.69 -2.80
CA ARG A 246 -3.90 -9.78 -3.03
C ARG A 246 -3.21 -9.68 -4.38
N ILE A 247 -2.06 -10.31 -4.50
CA ILE A 247 -1.40 -10.54 -5.78
C ILE A 247 -2.16 -11.65 -6.53
N LEU A 248 -2.41 -11.44 -7.81
CA LEU A 248 -2.90 -12.51 -8.68
C LEU A 248 -1.71 -13.36 -9.16
N PRO A 249 -1.82 -14.69 -9.18
CA PRO A 249 -0.81 -15.53 -9.81
C PRO A 249 -0.69 -15.13 -11.28
N GLY A 250 0.55 -15.20 -11.78
CA GLY A 250 0.79 -15.04 -13.22
C GLY A 250 0.09 -16.13 -14.03
N PRO A 251 -0.03 -15.97 -15.34
CA PRO A 251 -0.38 -17.11 -16.19
C PRO A 251 0.72 -18.17 -16.03
N ASP A 252 0.31 -19.39 -15.72
CA ASP A 252 1.19 -20.57 -15.73
C ASP A 252 1.80 -20.80 -17.11
#